data_fbf0d071e5ad8de660b69178816a42c5
#
_entry.id   fbf0d071e5ad8de660b69178816a42c5
#
_cell.length_a   1.000
_cell.length_b   1.000
_cell.length_c   1.000
_cell.angle_alpha   90.00
_cell.angle_beta   90.00
_cell.angle_gamma   90.00
#
_symmetry.space_group_name_H-M   'P 1'
#
loop_
_entity.id
_entity.type
_entity.pdbx_description
1 polymer ?
#
loop_
_entity_poly.entity_id
_entity_poly.type
_entity_poly.pdbx_seq_one_letter_code
_entity_poly.pdbx_strand_id
1 'polypeptide(L)'
;MNVSKPFAAISPGVDADVLVVLAGSTKPRSGRELARRAGRSNTGVQHVLDRLVEHGLVNREEVGRTFLYKLNRDHLLAPTVEQMAGVRAELVRRLRDAIDGWEVPPVHASLFGSAARGEGDASSDIDLLVVRPADVDPDDVRWRGQVDGLAGLVRRWTGNNAGIAEVSEGELPRLRKDRPPVVEEVSEDAVDLAGEATRKLLGRL
;
A
#
# COMPACT_ATOMS: atom_id res chain seq x y z
N MET A 1 2.50 -10.66 -4.72
CA MET A 1 3.28 -10.25 -3.50
C MET A 1 2.35 -9.52 -2.55
N ASN A 2 2.45 -9.73 -1.22
CA ASN A 2 1.71 -8.89 -0.27
C ASN A 2 2.46 -7.55 -0.08
N VAL A 3 1.94 -6.48 -0.65
CA VAL A 3 2.58 -5.14 -0.57
C VAL A 3 2.57 -4.54 0.84
N SER A 4 1.72 -5.06 1.72
CA SER A 4 1.60 -4.63 3.12
C SER A 4 2.45 -5.45 4.08
N LYS A 5 2.88 -6.63 3.63
CA LYS A 5 3.81 -7.54 4.34
C LYS A 5 4.96 -7.93 3.42
N PRO A 6 5.75 -6.95 2.93
CA PRO A 6 6.73 -7.18 1.86
C PRO A 6 7.83 -8.17 2.26
N PHE A 7 8.21 -8.20 3.53
CA PHE A 7 9.19 -9.16 4.03
C PHE A 7 8.70 -10.61 3.91
N ALA A 8 7.38 -10.86 3.91
CA ALA A 8 6.83 -12.22 3.78
C ALA A 8 7.18 -12.87 2.44
N ALA A 9 7.52 -12.09 1.42
CA ALA A 9 7.99 -12.60 0.14
C ALA A 9 9.40 -13.23 0.23
N ILE A 10 10.20 -12.82 1.23
CA ILE A 10 11.59 -13.25 1.41
C ILE A 10 11.71 -14.15 2.65
N SER A 11 11.11 -13.76 3.76
CA SER A 11 11.18 -14.47 5.04
C SER A 11 9.84 -14.33 5.78
N PRO A 12 8.90 -15.25 5.54
CA PRO A 12 7.63 -15.23 6.26
C PRO A 12 7.86 -15.60 7.73
N GLY A 13 7.41 -14.75 8.66
CA GLY A 13 7.56 -15.02 10.08
C GLY A 13 7.36 -13.81 10.97
N VAL A 14 7.55 -14.01 12.27
CA VAL A 14 7.41 -12.96 13.29
C VAL A 14 8.40 -11.83 13.08
N ASP A 15 9.61 -12.14 12.61
CA ASP A 15 10.66 -11.16 12.27
C ASP A 15 10.20 -10.12 11.27
N ALA A 16 9.60 -10.59 10.19
CA ALA A 16 9.06 -9.76 9.12
C ALA A 16 8.06 -8.73 9.66
N ASP A 17 7.09 -9.19 10.44
CA ASP A 17 6.04 -8.34 10.97
C ASP A 17 6.58 -7.33 12.01
N VAL A 18 7.53 -7.76 12.85
CA VAL A 18 8.20 -6.89 13.83
C VAL A 18 9.02 -5.80 13.14
N LEU A 19 9.78 -6.15 12.09
CA LEU A 19 10.60 -5.18 11.34
C LEU A 19 9.74 -4.15 10.63
N VAL A 20 8.61 -4.53 10.03
CA VAL A 20 7.65 -3.58 9.43
C VAL A 20 7.16 -2.57 10.48
N VAL A 21 6.76 -3.05 11.66
CA VAL A 21 6.26 -2.16 12.73
C VAL A 21 7.35 -1.23 13.26
N LEU A 22 8.57 -1.74 13.44
CA LEU A 22 9.72 -0.95 13.91
C LEU A 22 10.12 0.12 12.90
N ALA A 23 10.21 -0.22 11.61
CA ALA A 23 10.54 0.71 10.53
C ALA A 23 9.51 1.84 10.42
N GLY A 24 8.22 1.51 10.50
CA GLY A 24 7.13 2.49 10.47
C GLY A 24 6.98 3.32 11.77
N SER A 25 7.81 3.07 12.80
CA SER A 25 7.71 3.75 14.09
C SER A 25 8.83 4.76 14.29
N THR A 26 8.48 6.03 14.52
CA THR A 26 9.45 7.08 14.89
C THR A 26 9.71 7.13 16.40
N LYS A 27 8.75 6.68 17.22
CA LYS A 27 8.83 6.67 18.69
C LYS A 27 9.16 5.27 19.21
N PRO A 28 9.95 5.15 20.30
CA PRO A 28 10.16 3.87 20.98
C PRO A 28 8.82 3.24 21.43
N ARG A 29 8.75 1.91 21.41
CA ARG A 29 7.53 1.16 21.75
C ARG A 29 7.85 -0.02 22.65
N SER A 30 6.91 -0.38 23.53
CA SER A 30 7.04 -1.58 24.36
C SER A 30 6.88 -2.85 23.52
N GLY A 31 7.47 -3.97 24.00
CA GLY A 31 7.32 -5.27 23.34
C GLY A 31 5.86 -5.69 23.17
N ARG A 32 4.99 -5.40 24.16
CA ARG A 32 3.54 -5.67 24.07
C ARG A 32 2.85 -4.85 22.96
N GLU A 33 3.24 -3.60 22.81
CA GLU A 33 2.69 -2.77 21.74
C GLU A 33 3.14 -3.25 20.37
N LEU A 34 4.41 -3.63 20.23
CA LEU A 34 4.95 -4.23 19.00
C LEU A 34 4.22 -5.53 18.67
N ALA A 35 3.99 -6.41 19.64
CA ALA A 35 3.26 -7.66 19.47
C ALA A 35 1.83 -7.43 18.97
N ARG A 36 1.10 -6.51 19.59
CA ARG A 36 -0.26 -6.14 19.17
C ARG A 36 -0.28 -5.61 17.74
N ARG A 37 0.64 -4.71 17.38
CA ARG A 37 0.71 -4.12 16.03
C ARG A 37 1.15 -5.11 14.97
N ALA A 38 2.05 -6.03 15.32
CA ALA A 38 2.51 -7.11 14.45
C ALA A 38 1.47 -8.24 14.30
N GLY A 39 0.41 -8.26 15.13
CA GLY A 39 -0.56 -9.35 15.15
C GLY A 39 0.05 -10.68 15.59
N ARG A 40 1.04 -10.65 16.49
CA ARG A 40 1.82 -11.81 16.93
C ARG A 40 1.83 -11.98 18.45
N SER A 41 2.20 -13.18 18.92
CA SER A 41 2.31 -13.45 20.35
C SER A 41 3.44 -12.65 21.01
N ASN A 42 3.23 -12.23 22.26
CA ASN A 42 4.27 -11.52 23.03
C ASN A 42 5.59 -12.30 23.12
N THR A 43 5.53 -13.61 23.36
CA THR A 43 6.71 -14.46 23.46
C THR A 43 7.50 -14.50 22.15
N GLY A 44 6.80 -14.72 21.02
CA GLY A 44 7.46 -14.75 19.71
C GLY A 44 8.13 -13.41 19.37
N VAL A 45 7.44 -12.31 19.67
CA VAL A 45 8.00 -10.95 19.43
C VAL A 45 9.17 -10.68 20.36
N GLN A 46 9.12 -11.13 21.63
CA GLN A 46 10.23 -10.93 22.56
C GLN A 46 11.51 -11.63 22.08
N HIS A 47 11.41 -12.89 21.63
CA HIS A 47 12.57 -13.61 21.07
C HIS A 47 13.20 -12.89 19.87
N VAL A 48 12.34 -12.35 18.98
CA VAL A 48 12.82 -11.55 17.85
C VAL A 48 13.52 -10.28 18.33
N LEU A 49 12.92 -9.54 19.27
CA LEU A 49 13.49 -8.30 19.80
C LEU A 49 14.82 -8.53 20.48
N ASP A 50 14.95 -9.57 21.30
CA ASP A 50 16.20 -9.90 22.01
C ASP A 50 17.33 -10.15 21.00
N ARG A 51 17.06 -10.92 19.94
CA ARG A 51 18.04 -11.16 18.88
C ARG A 51 18.38 -9.89 18.10
N LEU A 52 17.37 -9.07 17.74
CA LEU A 52 17.62 -7.81 17.00
C LEU A 52 18.42 -6.80 17.83
N VAL A 53 18.25 -6.81 19.16
CA VAL A 53 19.06 -6.02 20.10
C VAL A 53 20.48 -6.57 20.18
N GLU A 54 20.66 -7.89 20.26
CA GLU A 54 21.98 -8.54 20.26
C GLU A 54 22.78 -8.17 19.01
N HIS A 55 22.12 -8.11 17.84
CA HIS A 55 22.74 -7.72 16.58
C HIS A 55 22.85 -6.18 16.39
N GLY A 56 22.40 -5.37 17.35
CA GLY A 56 22.48 -3.91 17.29
C GLY A 56 21.51 -3.23 16.33
N LEU A 57 20.61 -3.99 15.64
CA LEU A 57 19.63 -3.45 14.72
C LEU A 57 18.48 -2.73 15.45
N VAL A 58 18.24 -3.09 16.71
CA VAL A 58 17.23 -2.49 17.57
C VAL A 58 17.87 -1.98 18.85
N ASN A 59 17.62 -0.74 19.18
CA ASN A 59 17.99 -0.16 20.48
C ASN A 59 16.91 -0.51 21.51
N ARG A 60 17.36 -0.89 22.72
CA ARG A 60 16.51 -1.15 23.88
C ARG A 60 16.84 -0.15 24.97
N GLU A 61 15.84 0.50 25.52
CA GLU A 61 15.93 1.45 26.63
C GLU A 61 15.02 0.99 27.77
N GLU A 62 15.53 1.01 29.01
CA GLU A 62 14.75 0.73 30.19
C GLU A 62 14.08 2.01 30.71
N VAL A 63 12.74 2.00 30.77
CA VAL A 63 11.93 3.12 31.28
C VAL A 63 11.03 2.57 32.39
N GLY A 64 11.40 2.85 33.61
CA GLY A 64 10.73 2.32 34.80
C GLY A 64 10.83 0.79 34.87
N ARG A 65 9.68 0.11 34.73
CA ARG A 65 9.61 -1.37 34.73
C ARG A 65 9.39 -1.97 33.34
N THR A 66 9.61 -1.19 32.30
CA THR A 66 9.30 -1.59 30.92
C THR A 66 10.48 -1.30 30.01
N PHE A 67 10.76 -2.20 29.09
CA PHE A 67 11.69 -1.96 27.99
C PHE A 67 10.97 -1.37 26.79
N LEU A 68 11.57 -0.33 26.23
CA LEU A 68 11.16 0.30 24.97
C LEU A 68 12.18 -0.05 23.88
N TYR A 69 11.66 -0.28 22.68
CA TYR A 69 12.43 -0.71 21.52
C TYR A 69 12.25 0.27 20.37
N LYS A 70 13.32 0.53 19.63
CA LYS A 70 13.33 1.40 18.44
C LYS A 70 14.34 0.87 17.43
N LEU A 71 14.01 0.95 16.14
CA LEU A 71 14.98 0.66 15.08
C LEU A 71 16.21 1.56 15.24
N ASN A 72 17.39 0.95 15.25
CA ASN A 72 18.66 1.68 15.22
C ASN A 72 18.93 2.15 13.79
N ARG A 73 18.64 3.41 13.50
CA ARG A 73 18.76 3.98 12.16
C ARG A 73 20.22 4.20 11.71
N ASP A 74 21.16 4.13 12.63
CA ASP A 74 22.61 4.21 12.32
C ASP A 74 23.19 2.83 11.92
N HIS A 75 22.41 1.75 12.11
CA HIS A 75 22.82 0.41 11.72
C HIS A 75 22.85 0.25 10.20
N LEU A 76 23.87 -0.44 9.66
CA LEU A 76 24.06 -0.62 8.21
C LEU A 76 22.85 -1.25 7.49
N LEU A 77 22.08 -2.09 8.16
CA LEU A 77 20.87 -2.71 7.59
C LEU A 77 19.60 -1.84 7.70
N ALA A 78 19.63 -0.75 8.47
CA ALA A 78 18.43 0.04 8.70
C ALA A 78 17.80 0.62 7.41
N PRO A 79 18.59 1.18 6.47
CA PRO A 79 18.04 1.66 5.20
C PRO A 79 17.34 0.54 4.41
N THR A 80 17.91 -0.67 4.37
CA THR A 80 17.30 -1.83 3.69
C THR A 80 15.98 -2.22 4.33
N VAL A 81 15.93 -2.25 5.67
CA VAL A 81 14.69 -2.54 6.42
C VAL A 81 13.62 -1.50 6.13
N GLU A 82 13.97 -0.21 6.11
CA GLU A 82 13.04 0.88 5.81
C GLU A 82 12.55 0.83 4.35
N GLN A 83 13.43 0.55 3.40
CA GLN A 83 13.05 0.37 1.99
C GLN A 83 12.07 -0.80 1.81
N MET A 84 12.34 -1.93 2.44
CA MET A 84 11.45 -3.09 2.39
C MET A 84 10.09 -2.79 3.05
N ALA A 85 10.07 -2.12 4.20
CA ALA A 85 8.84 -1.71 4.85
C ALA A 85 8.05 -0.67 4.01
N GLY A 86 8.74 0.11 3.19
CA GLY A 86 8.17 1.15 2.33
C GLY A 86 7.62 0.68 0.98
N VAL A 87 7.63 -0.62 0.67
CA VAL A 87 7.24 -1.16 -0.66
C VAL A 87 5.84 -0.71 -1.10
N ARG A 88 4.87 -0.58 -0.18
CA ARG A 88 3.53 -0.08 -0.52
C ARG A 88 3.57 1.39 -0.98
N ALA A 89 4.31 2.23 -0.27
CA ALA A 89 4.47 3.64 -0.67
C ALA A 89 5.20 3.75 -2.02
N GLU A 90 6.17 2.89 -2.26
CA GLU A 90 6.88 2.81 -3.54
C GLU A 90 5.95 2.36 -4.67
N LEU A 91 5.03 1.41 -4.44
CA LEU A 91 4.01 1.04 -5.43
C LEU A 91 3.13 2.24 -5.79
N VAL A 92 2.62 2.96 -4.79
CA VAL A 92 1.79 4.17 -5.00
C VAL A 92 2.56 5.21 -5.81
N ARG A 93 3.83 5.44 -5.49
CA ARG A 93 4.68 6.38 -6.24
C ARG A 93 4.84 5.95 -7.69
N ARG A 94 5.15 4.67 -7.95
CA ARG A 94 5.31 4.14 -9.32
C ARG A 94 4.03 4.21 -10.13
N LEU A 95 2.87 3.95 -9.51
CA LEU A 95 1.57 4.08 -10.16
C LEU A 95 1.33 5.54 -10.60
N ARG A 96 1.61 6.51 -9.70
CA ARG A 96 1.52 7.94 -10.02
C ARG A 96 2.42 8.32 -11.19
N ASP A 97 3.70 7.95 -11.11
CA ASP A 97 4.68 8.26 -12.16
C ASP A 97 4.27 7.65 -13.51
N ALA A 98 3.72 6.42 -13.51
CA ALA A 98 3.27 5.77 -14.73
C ALA A 98 2.05 6.46 -15.35
N ILE A 99 1.08 6.90 -14.52
CA ILE A 99 -0.14 7.57 -14.99
C ILE A 99 0.14 9.02 -15.40
N ASP A 100 1.07 9.71 -14.72
CA ASP A 100 1.48 11.08 -15.06
C ASP A 100 2.09 11.17 -16.47
N GLY A 101 2.71 10.07 -16.93
CA GLY A 101 3.24 9.95 -18.28
C GLY A 101 2.22 9.59 -19.37
N TRP A 102 0.93 9.55 -19.07
CA TRP A 102 -0.09 9.19 -20.06
C TRP A 102 -0.32 10.30 -21.10
N GLU A 103 -0.39 9.92 -22.37
CA GLU A 103 -0.73 10.85 -23.48
C GLU A 103 -2.17 11.34 -23.36
N VAL A 104 -3.09 10.45 -22.94
CA VAL A 104 -4.49 10.77 -22.64
C VAL A 104 -4.66 10.69 -21.13
N PRO A 105 -4.58 11.81 -20.39
CA PRO A 105 -4.65 11.79 -18.94
C PRO A 105 -6.05 11.38 -18.46
N PRO A 106 -6.18 10.60 -17.39
CA PRO A 106 -7.47 10.26 -16.81
C PRO A 106 -8.06 11.47 -16.07
N VAL A 107 -9.40 11.56 -16.01
CA VAL A 107 -10.10 12.53 -15.13
C VAL A 107 -9.78 12.24 -13.67
N HIS A 108 -9.65 10.93 -13.35
CA HIS A 108 -9.25 10.45 -12.03
C HIS A 108 -8.62 9.07 -12.15
N ALA A 109 -7.67 8.80 -11.26
CA ALA A 109 -7.20 7.46 -11.00
C ALA A 109 -6.94 7.28 -9.50
N SER A 110 -7.29 6.12 -8.95
CA SER A 110 -7.03 5.77 -7.56
C SER A 110 -6.75 4.28 -7.37
N LEU A 111 -5.96 3.99 -6.33
CA LEU A 111 -5.78 2.64 -5.77
C LEU A 111 -6.83 2.46 -4.67
N PHE A 112 -7.56 1.35 -4.67
CA PHE A 112 -8.55 1.04 -3.65
C PHE A 112 -8.46 -0.42 -3.17
N GLY A 113 -9.41 -0.87 -2.37
CA GLY A 113 -9.47 -2.24 -1.90
C GLY A 113 -8.34 -2.64 -0.94
N SER A 114 -8.01 -3.92 -0.91
CA SER A 114 -7.09 -4.50 0.07
C SER A 114 -5.68 -3.90 0.04
N ALA A 115 -5.16 -3.56 -1.14
CA ALA A 115 -3.85 -2.93 -1.29
C ALA A 115 -3.84 -1.49 -0.74
N ALA A 116 -4.94 -0.77 -0.86
CA ALA A 116 -5.10 0.58 -0.29
C ALA A 116 -5.19 0.54 1.24
N ARG A 117 -5.91 -0.43 1.81
CA ARG A 117 -6.02 -0.64 3.27
C ARG A 117 -4.77 -1.25 3.91
N GLY A 118 -3.91 -1.86 3.12
CA GLY A 118 -2.76 -2.58 3.65
C GLY A 118 -3.09 -3.99 4.16
N GLU A 119 -4.12 -4.64 3.61
CA GLU A 119 -4.65 -5.93 4.06
C GLU A 119 -4.49 -7.07 3.05
N GLY A 120 -4.13 -6.75 1.79
CA GLY A 120 -4.01 -7.73 0.72
C GLY A 120 -3.00 -8.84 1.00
N ASP A 121 -3.17 -9.97 0.34
CA ASP A 121 -2.25 -11.10 0.35
C ASP A 121 -1.54 -11.30 -1.02
N ALA A 122 -0.80 -12.40 -1.17
CA ALA A 122 -0.04 -12.66 -2.40
C ALA A 122 -0.94 -13.03 -3.59
N SER A 123 -2.20 -13.40 -3.35
CA SER A 123 -3.19 -13.77 -4.37
C SER A 123 -4.20 -12.65 -4.66
N SER A 124 -4.22 -11.60 -3.83
CA SER A 124 -5.10 -10.44 -4.03
C SER A 124 -4.68 -9.62 -5.24
N ASP A 125 -5.64 -9.18 -6.04
CA ASP A 125 -5.38 -8.24 -7.12
C ASP A 125 -5.00 -6.84 -6.58
N ILE A 126 -4.41 -6.02 -7.41
CA ILE A 126 -4.17 -4.59 -7.16
C ILE A 126 -5.32 -3.84 -7.83
N ASP A 127 -6.26 -3.36 -7.00
CA ASP A 127 -7.50 -2.76 -7.49
C ASP A 127 -7.30 -1.27 -7.79
N LEU A 128 -7.59 -0.89 -9.03
CA LEU A 128 -7.44 0.48 -9.54
C LEU A 128 -8.77 0.95 -10.12
N LEU A 129 -9.20 2.16 -9.77
CA LEU A 129 -10.25 2.87 -10.47
C LEU A 129 -9.60 3.85 -11.43
N VAL A 130 -10.05 3.86 -12.69
CA VAL A 130 -9.61 4.82 -13.71
C VAL A 130 -10.83 5.44 -14.37
N VAL A 131 -10.92 6.77 -14.34
CA VAL A 131 -12.01 7.51 -14.96
C VAL A 131 -11.53 8.10 -16.27
N ARG A 132 -12.10 7.61 -17.36
CA ARG A 132 -11.83 8.05 -18.73
C ARG A 132 -12.57 9.35 -19.04
N PRO A 133 -11.93 10.34 -19.71
CA PRO A 133 -12.62 11.53 -20.20
C PRO A 133 -13.84 11.20 -21.09
N ALA A 134 -14.89 11.99 -20.99
CA ALA A 134 -16.17 11.71 -21.69
C ALA A 134 -16.05 11.76 -23.23
N ASP A 135 -15.09 12.53 -23.75
CA ASP A 135 -14.81 12.70 -25.17
C ASP A 135 -13.83 11.66 -25.75
N VAL A 136 -13.31 10.78 -24.92
CA VAL A 136 -12.40 9.70 -25.34
C VAL A 136 -13.20 8.41 -25.56
N ASP A 137 -13.05 7.81 -26.73
CA ASP A 137 -13.68 6.53 -27.06
C ASP A 137 -13.08 5.40 -26.18
N PRO A 138 -13.90 4.48 -25.61
CA PRO A 138 -13.37 3.33 -24.86
C PRO A 138 -12.43 2.43 -25.68
N ASP A 139 -12.54 2.44 -27.01
CA ASP A 139 -11.69 1.67 -27.92
C ASP A 139 -10.56 2.53 -28.54
N ASP A 140 -10.35 3.78 -28.11
CA ASP A 140 -9.19 4.58 -28.52
C ASP A 140 -7.90 3.81 -28.22
N VAL A 141 -7.08 3.59 -29.25
CA VAL A 141 -5.88 2.74 -29.19
C VAL A 141 -4.87 3.25 -28.15
N ARG A 142 -4.76 4.59 -27.99
CA ARG A 142 -3.85 5.21 -27.02
C ARG A 142 -4.36 4.95 -25.60
N TRP A 143 -5.66 5.16 -25.39
CA TRP A 143 -6.29 4.90 -24.09
C TRP A 143 -6.14 3.44 -23.68
N ARG A 144 -6.54 2.49 -24.54
CA ARG A 144 -6.41 1.05 -24.28
C ARG A 144 -4.96 0.65 -24.02
N GLY A 145 -4.04 1.14 -24.84
CA GLY A 145 -2.62 0.86 -24.68
C GLY A 145 -2.05 1.33 -23.34
N GLN A 146 -2.53 2.46 -22.81
CA GLN A 146 -2.14 2.99 -21.50
C GLN A 146 -2.70 2.14 -20.35
N VAL A 147 -3.99 1.77 -20.41
CA VAL A 147 -4.64 0.92 -19.40
C VAL A 147 -4.00 -0.47 -19.36
N ASP A 148 -3.81 -1.10 -20.52
CA ASP A 148 -3.18 -2.41 -20.61
C ASP A 148 -1.68 -2.35 -20.20
N GLY A 149 -1.01 -1.26 -20.55
CA GLY A 149 0.36 -0.98 -20.13
C GLY A 149 0.48 -0.89 -18.61
N LEU A 150 -0.44 -0.20 -17.94
CA LEU A 150 -0.49 -0.09 -16.48
C LEU A 150 -0.69 -1.46 -15.83
N ALA A 151 -1.62 -2.27 -16.35
CA ALA A 151 -1.83 -3.63 -15.85
C ALA A 151 -0.56 -4.49 -15.98
N GLY A 152 0.14 -4.37 -17.11
CA GLY A 152 1.43 -5.03 -17.33
C GLY A 152 2.53 -4.56 -16.37
N LEU A 153 2.56 -3.26 -16.04
CA LEU A 153 3.50 -2.69 -15.06
C LEU A 153 3.22 -3.23 -13.66
N VAL A 154 1.96 -3.21 -13.21
CA VAL A 154 1.55 -3.77 -11.91
C VAL A 154 2.02 -5.21 -11.78
N ARG A 155 1.74 -6.05 -12.79
CA ARG A 155 2.17 -7.46 -12.77
C ARG A 155 3.69 -7.61 -12.68
N ARG A 156 4.45 -6.81 -13.42
CA ARG A 156 5.93 -6.85 -13.37
C ARG A 156 6.48 -6.43 -12.01
N TRP A 157 5.87 -5.42 -11.36
CA TRP A 157 6.36 -4.90 -10.08
C TRP A 157 5.99 -5.75 -8.89
N THR A 158 4.81 -6.39 -8.93
CA THR A 158 4.23 -7.05 -7.74
C THR A 158 4.07 -8.56 -7.89
N GLY A 159 4.00 -9.07 -9.13
CA GLY A 159 3.56 -10.43 -9.43
C GLY A 159 2.04 -10.64 -9.32
N ASN A 160 1.28 -9.63 -8.88
CA ASN A 160 -0.18 -9.67 -8.77
C ASN A 160 -0.82 -9.15 -10.06
N ASN A 161 -2.06 -9.55 -10.35
CA ASN A 161 -2.81 -8.94 -11.43
C ASN A 161 -3.31 -7.55 -11.01
N ALA A 162 -3.64 -6.72 -12.00
CA ALA A 162 -4.38 -5.48 -11.77
C ALA A 162 -5.87 -5.72 -12.04
N GLY A 163 -6.71 -5.41 -11.06
CA GLY A 163 -8.15 -5.27 -11.21
C GLY A 163 -8.47 -3.81 -11.58
N ILE A 164 -8.57 -3.49 -12.88
CA ILE A 164 -8.84 -2.11 -13.30
C ILE A 164 -10.34 -1.93 -13.56
N ALA A 165 -11.00 -1.19 -12.67
CA ALA A 165 -12.35 -0.70 -12.87
C ALA A 165 -12.28 0.58 -13.71
N GLU A 166 -12.65 0.48 -15.00
CA GLU A 166 -12.74 1.63 -15.89
C GLU A 166 -14.18 2.15 -15.95
N VAL A 167 -14.35 3.46 -15.82
CA VAL A 167 -15.63 4.15 -15.97
C VAL A 167 -15.43 5.41 -16.81
N SER A 168 -16.45 5.83 -17.57
CA SER A 168 -16.44 7.13 -18.24
C SER A 168 -16.83 8.25 -17.26
N GLU A 169 -16.26 9.43 -17.44
CA GLU A 169 -16.69 10.64 -16.72
C GLU A 169 -18.21 10.87 -16.84
N GLY A 170 -18.80 10.56 -17.99
CA GLY A 170 -20.25 10.67 -18.23
C GLY A 170 -21.09 9.70 -17.37
N GLU A 171 -20.52 8.62 -16.85
CA GLU A 171 -21.20 7.64 -16.00
C GLU A 171 -21.19 8.03 -14.51
N LEU A 172 -20.34 8.96 -14.10
CA LEU A 172 -20.19 9.39 -12.71
C LEU A 172 -21.50 9.83 -12.04
N PRO A 173 -22.40 10.60 -12.68
CA PRO A 173 -23.67 10.98 -12.07
C PRO A 173 -24.55 9.76 -11.71
N ARG A 174 -24.54 8.74 -12.56
CA ARG A 174 -25.26 7.47 -12.30
C ARG A 174 -24.61 6.70 -11.17
N LEU A 175 -23.28 6.54 -11.18
CA LEU A 175 -22.52 5.85 -10.13
C LEU A 175 -22.70 6.50 -8.75
N ARG A 176 -22.75 7.84 -8.70
CA ARG A 176 -23.07 8.57 -7.45
C ARG A 176 -24.45 8.25 -6.91
N LYS A 177 -25.43 8.07 -7.81
CA LYS A 177 -26.84 7.76 -7.44
C LYS A 177 -27.01 6.32 -7.03
N ASP A 178 -26.50 5.39 -7.84
CA ASP A 178 -26.72 3.95 -7.69
C ASP A 178 -25.81 3.31 -6.62
N ARG A 179 -24.68 3.97 -6.32
CA ARG A 179 -23.67 3.57 -5.30
C ARG A 179 -23.36 2.07 -5.31
N PRO A 180 -22.87 1.51 -6.42
CA PRO A 180 -22.44 0.12 -6.45
C PRO A 180 -21.29 -0.12 -5.46
N PRO A 181 -21.02 -1.37 -5.00
CA PRO A 181 -20.02 -1.70 -3.99
C PRO A 181 -18.63 -1.08 -4.25
N VAL A 182 -18.20 -1.04 -5.51
CA VAL A 182 -16.91 -0.41 -5.88
C VAL A 182 -16.85 1.08 -5.52
N VAL A 183 -17.97 1.80 -5.60
CA VAL A 183 -18.02 3.23 -5.24
C VAL A 183 -17.92 3.40 -3.73
N GLU A 184 -18.49 2.50 -2.95
CA GLU A 184 -18.38 2.51 -1.48
C GLU A 184 -16.95 2.25 -1.06
N GLU A 185 -16.30 1.18 -1.57
CA GLU A 185 -14.91 0.86 -1.29
C GLU A 185 -13.94 1.99 -1.67
N VAL A 186 -14.12 2.58 -2.87
CA VAL A 186 -13.32 3.71 -3.33
C VAL A 186 -13.53 4.95 -2.43
N SER A 187 -14.77 5.19 -1.98
CA SER A 187 -15.06 6.36 -1.12
C SER A 187 -14.45 6.24 0.27
N GLU A 188 -14.27 5.01 0.78
CA GLU A 188 -13.73 4.76 2.12
C GLU A 188 -12.20 4.79 2.16
N ASP A 189 -11.55 4.11 1.21
CA ASP A 189 -10.14 3.72 1.34
C ASP A 189 -9.24 4.22 0.20
N ALA A 190 -9.78 4.89 -0.83
CA ALA A 190 -8.98 5.22 -2.00
C ALA A 190 -7.77 6.09 -1.71
N VAL A 191 -6.67 5.72 -2.33
CA VAL A 191 -5.45 6.53 -2.43
C VAL A 191 -5.42 7.16 -3.82
N ASP A 192 -5.65 8.47 -3.90
CA ASP A 192 -5.62 9.22 -5.15
C ASP A 192 -4.25 9.10 -5.83
N LEU A 193 -4.26 8.75 -7.12
CA LEU A 193 -3.07 8.61 -7.94
C LEU A 193 -2.93 9.77 -8.93
N ALA A 194 -4.01 10.15 -9.62
CA ALA A 194 -4.00 11.24 -10.60
C ALA A 194 -5.39 11.90 -10.72
N GLY A 195 -5.42 13.11 -11.27
CA GLY A 195 -6.63 13.86 -11.62
C GLY A 195 -7.37 14.44 -10.40
N GLU A 196 -8.69 14.51 -10.49
CA GLU A 196 -9.53 15.05 -9.42
C GLU A 196 -9.54 14.15 -8.19
N ALA A 197 -9.58 14.73 -7.00
CA ALA A 197 -9.64 13.94 -5.76
C ALA A 197 -10.94 13.12 -5.65
N THR A 198 -10.84 11.89 -5.16
CA THR A 198 -11.98 10.97 -4.97
C THR A 198 -13.18 11.64 -4.31
N ARG A 199 -12.96 12.41 -3.24
CA ARG A 199 -14.03 13.12 -2.50
C ARG A 199 -14.78 14.15 -3.35
N LYS A 200 -14.10 14.78 -4.30
CA LYS A 200 -14.72 15.74 -5.23
C LYS A 200 -15.51 14.99 -6.30
N LEU A 201 -14.96 13.88 -6.76
CA LEU A 201 -15.51 13.07 -7.83
C LEU A 201 -16.77 12.30 -7.40
N LEU A 202 -16.76 11.65 -6.23
CA LEU A 202 -17.85 10.78 -5.76
C LEU A 202 -18.77 11.44 -4.71
N GLY A 203 -18.42 12.65 -4.25
CA GLY A 203 -19.13 13.36 -3.17
C GLY A 203 -18.65 12.93 -1.78
N ARG A 204 -19.08 13.67 -0.73
CA ARG A 204 -18.89 13.24 0.67
C ARG A 204 -19.90 12.15 1.00
N LEU A 205 -19.43 11.11 1.69
CA LEU A 205 -20.29 10.17 2.43
C LEU A 205 -21.08 10.90 3.51
#